data_13d22f7828fbbce117848b3bab13ee71
#
_entry.id   13d22f7828fbbce117848b3bab13ee71
#
_cell.length_a   1.000
_cell.length_b   1.000
_cell.length_c   1.000
_cell.angle_alpha   90.00
_cell.angle_beta   90.00
_cell.angle_gamma   90.00
#
_symmetry.space_group_name_H-M   'P 1'
#
loop_
_entity.id
_entity.type
_entity.pdbx_description
1 polymer ?
#
loop_
_entity_poly.entity_id
_entity_poly.type
_entity_poly.pdbx_seq_one_letter_code
_entity_poly.pdbx_strand_id
1 'polypeptide(L)'
;MHRPPLAAVLVVAAALLTGCASGDDWSQRRPSPSAVGALGAGFTAPGRSPAPESTLTPSPGSWSGVRPSPGFRVVLLSAGGDRPAKTLAKAVKEWAKDADVDLRTVTASGDADLLPAVTRAMEMHPDLIVSAGNDLIDPLTTVSPSHLAQEFLVVGAELAEPTENVTAVDWSGASFRGEGLGMSSTYDPASFTDARCAAAIRAGAAAVLTGHTGIVVWLDEF
;
A
#
# COMPACT_ATOMS: atom_id res chain seq x y z
N MET A 1 4.98 5.75 -82.14
CA MET A 1 5.12 6.68 -81.01
C MET A 1 4.13 6.30 -79.94
N HIS A 2 4.54 5.48 -78.93
CA HIS A 2 3.71 5.04 -77.79
C HIS A 2 4.25 5.67 -76.55
N ARG A 3 3.47 6.50 -75.87
CA ARG A 3 3.75 7.03 -74.54
C ARG A 3 3.23 6.09 -73.48
N PRO A 4 4.00 5.72 -72.48
CA PRO A 4 3.47 4.95 -71.36
C PRO A 4 2.79 5.88 -70.35
N PRO A 5 1.77 5.39 -69.62
CA PRO A 5 1.09 6.16 -68.56
C PRO A 5 1.91 6.13 -67.25
N LEU A 6 2.05 7.29 -66.65
CA LEU A 6 2.57 7.46 -65.30
C LEU A 6 1.57 6.89 -64.29
N ALA A 7 1.98 5.82 -63.59
CA ALA A 7 1.27 5.34 -62.41
C ALA A 7 1.66 6.21 -61.20
N ALA A 8 0.68 6.95 -60.68
CA ALA A 8 0.83 7.69 -59.42
C ALA A 8 0.73 6.73 -58.27
N VAL A 9 1.82 6.52 -57.54
CA VAL A 9 1.83 5.76 -56.27
C VAL A 9 1.39 6.70 -55.16
N LEU A 10 0.18 6.47 -54.65
CA LEU A 10 -0.33 7.13 -53.43
C LEU A 10 0.27 6.42 -52.22
N VAL A 11 1.24 7.06 -51.56
CA VAL A 11 1.73 6.63 -50.24
C VAL A 11 0.78 7.16 -49.20
N VAL A 12 -0.07 6.26 -48.63
CA VAL A 12 -0.90 6.55 -47.46
C VAL A 12 0.01 6.43 -46.25
N ALA A 13 0.45 7.55 -45.71
CA ALA A 13 1.11 7.61 -44.42
C ALA A 13 0.05 7.40 -43.34
N ALA A 14 -0.04 6.18 -42.81
CA ALA A 14 -0.81 5.89 -41.57
C ALA A 14 -0.04 6.52 -40.40
N ALA A 15 -0.48 7.69 -39.96
CA ALA A 15 -0.02 8.29 -38.71
C ALA A 15 -0.59 7.45 -37.56
N LEU A 16 0.26 6.62 -36.98
CA LEU A 16 0.03 6.00 -35.68
C LEU A 16 0.00 7.11 -34.64
N LEU A 17 -1.20 7.58 -34.32
CA LEU A 17 -1.46 8.38 -33.13
C LEU A 17 -1.26 7.44 -31.93
N THR A 18 -0.02 7.31 -31.48
CA THR A 18 0.25 6.84 -30.12
C THR A 18 -0.28 7.92 -29.19
N GLY A 19 -1.55 7.82 -28.83
CA GLY A 19 -2.13 8.57 -27.74
C GLY A 19 -1.32 8.23 -26.50
N CYS A 20 -0.56 9.21 -26.00
CA CYS A 20 -0.11 9.19 -24.61
C CYS A 20 -1.39 9.21 -23.76
N ALA A 21 -1.88 8.03 -23.38
CA ALA A 21 -2.80 7.92 -22.27
C ALA A 21 -2.03 8.47 -21.07
N SER A 22 -2.37 9.68 -20.66
CA SER A 22 -1.91 10.24 -19.40
C SER A 22 -2.30 9.24 -18.31
N GLY A 23 -1.31 8.74 -17.55
CA GLY A 23 -1.47 7.70 -16.55
C GLY A 23 -2.35 8.07 -15.34
N ASP A 24 -3.12 9.14 -15.43
CA ASP A 24 -3.93 9.70 -14.34
C ASP A 24 -5.34 9.12 -14.22
N ASP A 25 -5.79 8.31 -15.19
CA ASP A 25 -7.14 7.71 -15.13
C ASP A 25 -7.13 6.37 -14.38
N TRP A 26 -7.40 6.42 -13.08
CA TRP A 26 -7.52 5.25 -12.23
C TRP A 26 -8.87 4.51 -12.38
N SER A 27 -9.82 5.03 -13.14
CA SER A 27 -11.10 4.35 -13.42
C SER A 27 -10.91 3.10 -14.30
N GLN A 28 -9.82 3.04 -15.05
CA GLN A 28 -9.50 1.91 -15.92
C GLN A 28 -8.93 0.75 -15.11
N ARG A 29 -9.56 -0.42 -15.21
CA ARG A 29 -8.99 -1.66 -14.67
C ARG A 29 -7.74 -2.03 -15.46
N ARG A 30 -6.71 -2.46 -14.75
CA ARG A 30 -5.46 -2.97 -15.32
C ARG A 30 -5.00 -4.20 -14.54
N PRO A 31 -4.12 -5.03 -15.09
CA PRO A 31 -3.48 -6.08 -14.31
C PRO A 31 -2.73 -5.44 -13.12
N SER A 32 -2.85 -6.05 -11.96
CA SER A 32 -2.09 -5.60 -10.78
C SER A 32 -0.59 -5.69 -11.06
N PRO A 33 0.19 -4.65 -10.75
CA PRO A 33 1.64 -4.72 -10.87
C PRO A 33 2.21 -5.81 -9.95
N SER A 34 3.31 -6.39 -10.36
CA SER A 34 4.03 -7.42 -9.61
C SER A 34 5.17 -6.82 -8.78
N ALA A 35 5.63 -7.56 -7.79
CA ALA A 35 6.85 -7.24 -7.08
C ALA A 35 8.06 -7.31 -8.02
N VAL A 36 9.00 -6.39 -7.84
CA VAL A 36 10.34 -6.43 -8.43
C VAL A 36 11.34 -6.75 -7.34
N GLY A 37 12.12 -7.80 -7.54
CA GLY A 37 13.04 -8.31 -6.53
C GLY A 37 12.43 -9.38 -5.64
N ALA A 38 13.10 -9.70 -4.54
CA ALA A 38 12.68 -10.73 -3.59
C ALA A 38 13.01 -10.33 -2.16
N LEU A 39 12.28 -10.89 -1.20
CA LEU A 39 12.59 -10.80 0.22
C LEU A 39 13.94 -11.43 0.52
N GLY A 40 14.71 -10.79 1.37
CA GLY A 40 15.97 -11.32 1.87
C GLY A 40 15.77 -12.40 2.94
N ALA A 41 16.84 -13.11 3.25
CA ALA A 41 16.86 -14.09 4.33
C ALA A 41 16.43 -13.44 5.66
N GLY A 42 15.60 -14.13 6.42
CA GLY A 42 15.11 -13.66 7.72
C GLY A 42 13.85 -12.80 7.66
N PHE A 43 13.23 -12.60 6.50
CA PHE A 43 11.88 -12.02 6.46
C PHE A 43 10.84 -13.04 6.93
N THR A 44 10.92 -14.26 6.43
CA THR A 44 10.13 -15.40 6.87
C THR A 44 11.03 -16.59 7.18
N ALA A 45 10.52 -17.58 7.89
CA ALA A 45 11.23 -18.86 8.04
C ALA A 45 11.33 -19.56 6.68
N PRO A 46 12.50 -20.13 6.32
CA PRO A 46 12.70 -20.78 5.04
C PRO A 46 11.68 -21.90 4.78
N GLY A 47 11.06 -21.86 3.59
CA GLY A 47 10.13 -22.91 3.13
C GLY A 47 8.78 -22.94 3.86
N ARG A 48 8.43 -21.89 4.60
CA ARG A 48 7.13 -21.77 5.27
C ARG A 48 6.40 -20.51 4.83
N SER A 49 5.15 -20.67 4.43
CA SER A 49 4.22 -19.54 4.34
C SER A 49 3.72 -19.23 5.76
N PRO A 50 3.59 -17.97 6.13
CA PRO A 50 2.97 -17.59 7.39
C PRO A 50 1.55 -18.14 7.47
N ALA A 51 1.14 -18.56 8.67
CA ALA A 51 -0.26 -18.87 8.90
C ALA A 51 -1.09 -17.56 8.89
N PRO A 52 -2.39 -17.61 8.58
CA PRO A 52 -3.26 -16.45 8.76
C PRO A 52 -3.13 -15.87 10.18
N GLU A 53 -3.20 -14.56 10.28
CA GLU A 53 -3.12 -13.80 11.54
C GLU A 53 -1.80 -13.95 12.32
N SER A 54 -0.81 -14.63 11.74
CA SER A 54 0.47 -14.81 12.42
C SER A 54 1.26 -13.52 12.50
N THR A 55 2.04 -13.38 13.58
CA THR A 55 3.01 -12.31 13.72
C THR A 55 4.38 -12.76 13.21
N LEU A 56 4.96 -11.98 12.31
CA LEU A 56 6.33 -12.16 11.82
C LEU A 56 7.23 -11.08 12.42
N THR A 57 8.43 -11.46 12.82
CA THR A 57 9.48 -10.53 13.25
C THR A 57 10.65 -10.63 12.26
N PRO A 58 10.62 -9.87 11.16
CA PRO A 58 11.64 -9.97 10.14
C PRO A 58 12.98 -9.38 10.60
N SER A 59 14.08 -9.95 10.12
CA SER A 59 15.40 -9.38 10.35
C SER A 59 15.52 -8.01 9.67
N PRO A 60 16.19 -7.02 10.29
CA PRO A 60 16.39 -5.69 9.71
C PRO A 60 16.93 -5.75 8.28
N GLY A 61 16.31 -4.98 7.38
CA GLY A 61 16.72 -4.88 5.99
C GLY A 61 16.31 -6.06 5.09
N SER A 62 15.70 -7.14 5.61
CA SER A 62 15.28 -8.30 4.80
C SER A 62 14.21 -7.97 3.75
N TRP A 63 13.56 -6.81 3.83
CA TRP A 63 12.59 -6.28 2.87
C TRP A 63 13.20 -5.36 1.80
N SER A 64 14.48 -4.98 1.95
CA SER A 64 15.11 -3.92 1.12
C SER A 64 15.22 -4.28 -0.36
N GLY A 65 15.19 -5.58 -0.70
CA GLY A 65 15.27 -6.06 -2.08
C GLY A 65 13.96 -6.01 -2.85
N VAL A 66 12.85 -5.62 -2.22
CA VAL A 66 11.52 -5.62 -2.84
C VAL A 66 11.06 -4.20 -3.12
N ARG A 67 10.53 -3.99 -4.31
CA ARG A 67 9.88 -2.73 -4.71
C ARG A 67 8.71 -3.03 -5.64
N PRO A 68 7.73 -2.12 -5.76
CA PRO A 68 6.67 -2.26 -6.75
C PRO A 68 7.21 -2.11 -8.18
N SER A 69 6.55 -2.73 -9.14
CA SER A 69 6.77 -2.43 -10.56
C SER A 69 6.17 -1.06 -10.92
N PRO A 70 6.63 -0.42 -12.03
CA PRO A 70 6.09 0.86 -12.47
C PRO A 70 4.56 0.87 -12.58
N GLY A 71 3.97 1.98 -12.19
CA GLY A 71 2.53 2.18 -12.24
C GLY A 71 1.76 1.55 -11.07
N PHE A 72 2.41 1.14 -10.00
CA PHE A 72 1.74 0.71 -8.76
C PHE A 72 0.92 1.86 -8.17
N ARG A 73 -0.37 1.62 -7.93
CA ARG A 73 -1.32 2.65 -7.45
C ARG A 73 -1.56 2.49 -5.96
N VAL A 74 -1.28 3.54 -5.22
CA VAL A 74 -1.48 3.56 -3.77
C VAL A 74 -2.39 4.70 -3.37
N VAL A 75 -3.33 4.43 -2.49
CA VAL A 75 -4.07 5.47 -1.77
C VAL A 75 -3.53 5.53 -0.35
N LEU A 76 -2.98 6.69 0.02
CA LEU A 76 -2.78 7.05 1.42
C LEU A 76 -4.11 7.47 2.01
N LEU A 77 -4.63 6.66 2.91
CA LEU A 77 -5.81 6.96 3.71
C LEU A 77 -5.38 7.45 5.08
N SER A 78 -5.79 8.64 5.46
CA SER A 78 -5.41 9.27 6.72
C SER A 78 -6.59 9.86 7.46
N ALA A 79 -6.50 9.88 8.79
CA ALA A 79 -7.43 10.57 9.67
C ALA A 79 -6.64 11.26 10.78
N GLY A 80 -7.28 12.21 11.44
CA GLY A 80 -6.65 12.97 12.51
C GLY A 80 -5.53 13.89 12.03
N GLY A 81 -4.86 14.48 12.99
CA GLY A 81 -3.80 15.46 12.72
C GLY A 81 -2.70 15.42 13.78
N ASP A 82 -2.61 14.34 14.54
CA ASP A 82 -1.59 14.14 15.55
C ASP A 82 -0.20 13.91 14.95
N ARG A 83 0.82 13.87 15.77
CA ARG A 83 2.19 13.68 15.33
C ARG A 83 2.43 12.32 14.69
N PRO A 84 2.00 11.19 15.28
CA PRO A 84 2.11 9.87 14.68
C PRO A 84 1.52 9.78 13.27
N ALA A 85 0.26 10.18 13.09
CA ALA A 85 -0.42 10.17 11.79
C ALA A 85 0.33 11.03 10.74
N LYS A 86 0.82 12.21 11.13
CA LYS A 86 1.63 13.07 10.24
C LYS A 86 2.96 12.42 9.86
N THR A 87 3.63 11.76 10.80
CA THR A 87 4.92 11.08 10.54
C THR A 87 4.71 9.90 9.59
N LEU A 88 3.67 9.09 9.80
CA LEU A 88 3.29 8.01 8.91
C LEU A 88 2.95 8.52 7.50
N ALA A 89 2.10 9.54 7.41
CA ALA A 89 1.72 10.12 6.12
C ALA A 89 2.92 10.68 5.35
N LYS A 90 3.89 11.29 6.04
CA LYS A 90 5.16 11.72 5.46
C LYS A 90 5.95 10.53 4.92
N ALA A 91 6.10 9.47 5.72
CA ALA A 91 6.85 8.28 5.32
C ALA A 91 6.25 7.58 4.09
N VAL A 92 4.91 7.51 3.98
CA VAL A 92 4.23 6.99 2.78
C VAL A 92 4.55 7.84 1.55
N LYS A 93 4.50 9.17 1.66
CA LYS A 93 4.78 10.09 0.54
C LYS A 93 6.24 9.99 0.08
N GLU A 94 7.18 9.88 1.01
CA GLU A 94 8.60 9.70 0.72
C GLU A 94 8.85 8.35 0.03
N TRP A 95 8.32 7.26 0.58
CA TRP A 95 8.40 5.94 -0.05
C TRP A 95 7.80 5.92 -1.46
N ALA A 96 6.62 6.50 -1.64
CA ALA A 96 5.96 6.55 -2.94
C ALA A 96 6.80 7.27 -4.00
N LYS A 97 7.45 8.38 -3.61
CA LYS A 97 8.38 9.11 -4.47
C LYS A 97 9.62 8.28 -4.82
N ASP A 98 10.22 7.62 -3.82
CA ASP A 98 11.45 6.86 -4.02
C ASP A 98 11.23 5.56 -4.82
N ALA A 99 10.02 5.00 -4.73
CA ALA A 99 9.64 3.76 -5.41
C ALA A 99 8.87 3.99 -6.73
N ASP A 100 8.72 5.24 -7.18
CA ASP A 100 7.97 5.63 -8.38
C ASP A 100 6.53 5.11 -8.39
N VAL A 101 5.86 5.27 -7.24
CA VAL A 101 4.48 4.85 -6.99
C VAL A 101 3.51 5.98 -7.37
N ASP A 102 2.45 5.65 -8.08
CA ASP A 102 1.35 6.58 -8.33
C ASP A 102 0.49 6.70 -7.05
N LEU A 103 0.67 7.82 -6.34
CA LEU A 103 0.08 8.06 -5.03
C LEU A 103 -1.06 9.06 -5.09
N ARG A 104 -2.21 8.66 -4.54
CA ARG A 104 -3.29 9.59 -4.19
C ARG A 104 -3.51 9.61 -2.69
N THR A 105 -4.15 10.66 -2.19
CA THR A 105 -4.44 10.80 -0.77
C THR A 105 -5.93 11.04 -0.56
N VAL A 106 -6.50 10.29 0.38
CA VAL A 106 -7.84 10.51 0.94
C VAL A 106 -7.66 10.83 2.42
N THR A 107 -8.21 11.95 2.86
CA THR A 107 -8.19 12.33 4.27
C THR A 107 -9.62 12.41 4.77
N ALA A 108 -9.90 11.73 5.87
CA ALA A 108 -11.18 11.86 6.57
C ALA A 108 -11.25 13.20 7.28
N SER A 109 -12.36 13.90 7.15
CA SER A 109 -12.56 15.25 7.71
C SER A 109 -13.07 15.27 9.15
N GLY A 110 -13.25 14.11 9.76
CA GLY A 110 -13.73 13.90 11.12
C GLY A 110 -14.41 12.55 11.28
N ASP A 111 -14.89 12.24 12.48
CA ASP A 111 -15.40 10.89 12.84
C ASP A 111 -16.52 10.41 11.91
N ALA A 112 -17.46 11.26 11.54
CA ALA A 112 -18.54 10.91 10.62
C ALA A 112 -18.06 10.62 9.18
N ASP A 113 -16.83 11.00 8.84
CA ASP A 113 -16.24 10.81 7.52
C ASP A 113 -15.27 9.61 7.46
N LEU A 114 -14.96 8.94 8.57
CA LEU A 114 -14.00 7.84 8.61
C LEU A 114 -14.41 6.71 7.67
N LEU A 115 -15.62 6.17 7.83
CA LEU A 115 -16.14 5.10 6.97
C LEU A 115 -16.35 5.55 5.51
N PRO A 116 -16.97 6.72 5.22
CA PRO A 116 -17.00 7.27 3.87
C PRO A 116 -15.63 7.46 3.22
N ALA A 117 -14.60 7.82 3.97
CA ALA A 117 -13.24 7.97 3.45
C ALA A 117 -12.63 6.63 2.98
N VAL A 118 -12.86 5.54 3.74
CA VAL A 118 -12.47 4.18 3.30
C VAL A 118 -13.14 3.83 1.98
N THR A 119 -14.46 4.09 1.87
CA THR A 119 -15.22 3.84 0.63
C THR A 119 -14.64 4.64 -0.55
N ARG A 120 -14.40 5.94 -0.38
CA ARG A 120 -13.78 6.78 -1.43
C ARG A 120 -12.41 6.29 -1.84
N ALA A 121 -11.61 5.78 -0.89
CA ALA A 121 -10.29 5.21 -1.21
C ALA A 121 -10.41 3.96 -2.09
N MET A 122 -11.35 3.07 -1.78
CA MET A 122 -11.61 1.86 -2.58
C MET A 122 -12.18 2.16 -3.97
N GLU A 123 -13.05 3.17 -4.09
CA GLU A 123 -13.64 3.60 -5.37
C GLU A 123 -12.59 4.12 -6.38
N MET A 124 -11.41 4.48 -5.92
CA MET A 124 -10.28 4.83 -6.78
C MET A 124 -9.61 3.62 -7.43
N HIS A 125 -9.95 2.40 -7.02
CA HIS A 125 -9.35 1.14 -7.50
C HIS A 125 -7.82 1.11 -7.40
N PRO A 126 -7.23 1.40 -6.22
CA PRO A 126 -5.79 1.28 -6.01
C PRO A 126 -5.37 -0.19 -5.91
N ASP A 127 -4.09 -0.46 -6.12
CA ASP A 127 -3.50 -1.77 -5.83
C ASP A 127 -3.32 -1.97 -4.31
N LEU A 128 -3.13 -0.87 -3.57
CA LEU A 128 -2.94 -0.88 -2.12
C LEU A 128 -3.52 0.38 -1.48
N ILE A 129 -4.25 0.21 -0.38
CA ILE A 129 -4.62 1.31 0.52
C ILE A 129 -3.72 1.24 1.74
N VAL A 130 -2.96 2.32 2.00
CA VAL A 130 -2.13 2.45 3.20
C VAL A 130 -2.83 3.33 4.21
N SER A 131 -3.17 2.75 5.36
CA SER A 131 -3.82 3.45 6.48
C SER A 131 -2.77 4.07 7.40
N ALA A 132 -2.91 5.36 7.68
CA ALA A 132 -2.06 6.12 8.59
C ALA A 132 -2.91 6.74 9.71
N GLY A 133 -2.78 6.17 10.91
CA GLY A 133 -3.47 6.66 12.11
C GLY A 133 -4.43 5.63 12.72
N ASN A 134 -4.62 5.75 14.03
CA ASN A 134 -5.44 4.82 14.83
C ASN A 134 -6.94 4.93 14.52
N ASP A 135 -7.41 6.14 14.17
CA ASP A 135 -8.84 6.43 13.95
C ASP A 135 -9.46 5.61 12.81
N LEU A 136 -8.63 5.01 11.96
CA LEU A 136 -9.08 4.21 10.80
C LEU A 136 -9.25 2.71 11.11
N ILE A 137 -8.83 2.24 12.28
CA ILE A 137 -8.83 0.81 12.60
C ILE A 137 -10.25 0.25 12.67
N ASP A 138 -11.15 0.88 13.41
CA ASP A 138 -12.53 0.42 13.53
C ASP A 138 -13.31 0.48 12.20
N PRO A 139 -13.21 1.54 11.38
CA PRO A 139 -13.73 1.54 10.02
C PRO A 139 -13.17 0.42 9.14
N LEU A 140 -11.86 0.16 9.18
CA LEU A 140 -11.23 -0.90 8.39
C LEU A 140 -11.66 -2.30 8.85
N THR A 141 -11.79 -2.53 10.16
CA THR A 141 -12.33 -3.78 10.71
C THR A 141 -13.75 -4.04 10.19
N THR A 142 -14.54 -3.00 10.01
CA THR A 142 -15.92 -3.10 9.47
C THR A 142 -15.94 -3.42 7.98
N VAL A 143 -15.03 -2.83 7.21
CA VAL A 143 -15.08 -2.84 5.73
C VAL A 143 -14.30 -4.00 5.13
N SER A 144 -13.10 -4.30 5.64
CA SER A 144 -12.14 -5.22 5.00
C SER A 144 -12.70 -6.64 4.78
N PRO A 145 -13.51 -7.24 5.67
CA PRO A 145 -14.02 -8.59 5.48
C PRO A 145 -14.99 -8.74 4.28
N SER A 146 -15.61 -7.65 3.86
CA SER A 146 -16.52 -7.63 2.72
C SER A 146 -15.84 -7.25 1.39
N HIS A 147 -14.53 -6.96 1.41
CA HIS A 147 -13.78 -6.43 0.27
C HIS A 147 -12.43 -7.13 0.08
N LEU A 148 -12.42 -8.46 0.11
CA LEU A 148 -11.20 -9.28 0.08
C LEU A 148 -10.30 -9.08 -1.14
N ALA A 149 -10.82 -8.52 -2.23
CA ALA A 149 -10.04 -8.19 -3.41
C ALA A 149 -9.24 -6.87 -3.28
N GLN A 150 -9.44 -6.09 -2.21
CA GLN A 150 -8.71 -4.87 -1.94
C GLN A 150 -7.69 -5.11 -0.85
N GLU A 151 -6.41 -4.87 -1.18
CA GLU A 151 -5.33 -4.96 -0.20
C GLU A 151 -5.25 -3.70 0.67
N PHE A 152 -5.10 -3.91 1.97
CA PHE A 152 -4.90 -2.87 2.96
C PHE A 152 -3.58 -3.09 3.72
N LEU A 153 -2.83 -2.02 3.88
CA LEU A 153 -1.65 -1.96 4.74
C LEU A 153 -1.91 -1.00 5.89
N VAL A 154 -1.98 -1.52 7.09
CA VAL A 154 -2.13 -0.75 8.32
C VAL A 154 -0.76 -0.55 8.94
N VAL A 155 -0.38 0.67 9.29
CA VAL A 155 0.96 0.96 9.84
C VAL A 155 0.87 1.73 11.15
N GLY A 156 1.52 1.19 12.17
CA GLY A 156 1.53 1.74 13.54
C GLY A 156 0.26 1.41 14.32
N ALA A 157 -0.44 0.40 13.86
CA ALA A 157 -1.61 -0.21 14.49
C ALA A 157 -1.86 -1.57 13.85
N GLU A 158 -2.76 -2.36 14.40
CA GLU A 158 -3.22 -3.63 13.83
C GLU A 158 -4.74 -3.78 13.99
N LEU A 159 -5.36 -4.67 13.21
CA LEU A 159 -6.72 -5.12 13.45
C LEU A 159 -6.68 -6.31 14.43
N ALA A 160 -7.66 -6.41 15.31
CA ALA A 160 -7.73 -7.51 16.28
C ALA A 160 -7.89 -8.89 15.60
N GLU A 161 -8.65 -8.91 14.51
CA GLU A 161 -8.92 -10.10 13.68
C GLU A 161 -8.77 -9.70 12.21
N PRO A 162 -7.53 -9.60 11.69
CA PRO A 162 -7.30 -9.19 10.30
C PRO A 162 -7.76 -10.27 9.34
N THR A 163 -8.45 -9.86 8.27
CA THR A 163 -8.73 -10.72 7.12
C THR A 163 -7.50 -10.89 6.23
N GLU A 164 -7.53 -11.84 5.31
CA GLU A 164 -6.40 -12.17 4.42
C GLU A 164 -5.87 -11.00 3.58
N ASN A 165 -6.68 -9.98 3.37
CA ASN A 165 -6.37 -8.76 2.62
C ASN A 165 -5.87 -7.59 3.49
N VAL A 166 -5.67 -7.80 4.80
CA VAL A 166 -5.16 -6.78 5.72
C VAL A 166 -3.80 -7.19 6.26
N THR A 167 -2.77 -6.45 5.90
CA THR A 167 -1.43 -6.61 6.48
C THR A 167 -1.17 -5.45 7.42
N ALA A 168 -0.74 -5.75 8.64
CA ALA A 168 -0.35 -4.75 9.62
C ALA A 168 1.15 -4.70 9.80
N VAL A 169 1.70 -3.51 10.08
CA VAL A 169 3.05 -3.34 10.60
C VAL A 169 2.97 -2.59 11.90
N ASP A 170 3.40 -3.25 12.95
CA ASP A 170 3.27 -2.74 14.30
C ASP A 170 4.58 -2.91 15.10
N TRP A 171 4.66 -2.28 16.26
CA TRP A 171 5.84 -2.30 17.14
C TRP A 171 5.48 -1.92 18.57
N SER A 172 6.42 -2.14 19.50
CA SER A 172 6.28 -1.68 20.89
C SER A 172 6.15 -0.14 20.94
N GLY A 173 5.04 0.32 21.51
CA GLY A 173 4.69 1.75 21.56
C GLY A 173 3.61 2.19 20.58
N ALA A 174 3.29 1.38 19.59
CA ALA A 174 2.14 1.56 18.70
C ALA A 174 0.96 0.68 19.17
N SER A 175 0.78 -0.50 18.61
CA SER A 175 -0.07 -1.62 19.11
C SER A 175 -1.54 -1.30 19.36
N PHE A 176 -2.10 -0.27 18.73
CA PHE A 176 -3.55 0.00 18.78
C PHE A 176 -4.29 -1.04 17.94
N ARG A 177 -5.37 -1.63 18.49
CA ARG A 177 -6.11 -2.75 17.86
C ARG A 177 -7.58 -2.45 17.61
N GLY A 178 -8.05 -1.29 17.98
CA GLY A 178 -9.44 -0.90 17.95
C GLY A 178 -9.93 -0.35 19.28
N GLU A 179 -11.03 0.38 19.24
CA GLU A 179 -11.58 1.00 20.44
C GLU A 179 -12.06 -0.05 21.46
N GLY A 180 -11.67 0.12 22.70
CA GLY A 180 -12.04 -0.79 23.80
C GLY A 180 -11.29 -2.13 23.82
N LEU A 181 -10.36 -2.38 22.90
CA LEU A 181 -9.55 -3.60 22.85
C LEU A 181 -8.21 -3.44 23.59
N GLY A 182 -7.70 -4.57 24.11
CA GLY A 182 -6.38 -4.60 24.74
C GLY A 182 -5.26 -4.41 23.72
N MET A 183 -4.21 -3.69 24.13
CA MET A 183 -3.01 -3.50 23.34
C MET A 183 -1.89 -4.43 23.81
N SER A 184 -1.02 -4.84 22.90
CA SER A 184 0.15 -5.67 23.22
C SER A 184 1.29 -4.90 23.88
N SER A 185 1.27 -3.56 23.83
CA SER A 185 2.23 -2.68 24.52
C SER A 185 1.56 -1.36 24.93
N THR A 186 2.25 -0.60 25.80
CA THR A 186 1.81 0.77 26.14
C THR A 186 2.03 1.70 24.95
N TYR A 187 1.01 2.49 24.60
CA TYR A 187 1.12 3.47 23.53
C TYR A 187 2.14 4.56 23.87
N ASP A 188 3.09 4.76 22.97
CA ASP A 188 4.11 5.81 23.04
C ASP A 188 4.18 6.55 21.69
N PRO A 189 3.63 7.76 21.58
CA PRO A 189 3.70 8.55 20.35
C PRO A 189 5.14 8.92 19.95
N ALA A 190 6.11 8.87 20.87
CA ALA A 190 7.51 9.11 20.55
C ALA A 190 8.15 7.94 19.78
N SER A 191 7.56 6.75 19.82
CA SER A 191 8.00 5.60 19.05
C SER A 191 7.84 5.78 17.52
N PHE A 192 6.98 6.70 17.08
CA PHE A 192 6.74 7.03 15.68
C PHE A 192 7.82 7.96 15.13
N THR A 193 9.06 7.47 15.09
CA THR A 193 10.18 8.21 14.49
C THR A 193 10.14 8.13 12.97
N ASP A 194 10.73 9.11 12.28
CA ASP A 194 10.82 9.11 10.79
C ASP A 194 11.48 7.81 10.29
N ALA A 195 12.55 7.34 10.94
CA ALA A 195 13.27 6.13 10.54
C ALA A 195 12.41 4.87 10.69
N ARG A 196 11.71 4.71 11.81
CA ARG A 196 10.82 3.57 12.05
C ARG A 196 9.63 3.57 11.09
N CYS A 197 8.95 4.69 10.94
CA CYS A 197 7.82 4.80 10.00
C CYS A 197 8.26 4.50 8.56
N ALA A 198 9.43 5.00 8.14
CA ALA A 198 9.97 4.69 6.82
C ALA A 198 10.32 3.20 6.64
N ALA A 199 10.86 2.55 7.66
CA ALA A 199 11.13 1.11 7.63
C ALA A 199 9.83 0.29 7.60
N ALA A 200 8.84 0.69 8.41
CA ALA A 200 7.53 0.03 8.50
C ALA A 200 6.77 0.06 7.16
N ILE A 201 6.72 1.22 6.49
CA ILE A 201 6.11 1.33 5.17
C ILE A 201 6.79 0.39 4.17
N ARG A 202 8.13 0.34 4.13
CA ARG A 202 8.86 -0.55 3.22
C ARG A 202 8.66 -2.02 3.54
N ALA A 203 8.69 -2.40 4.81
CA ALA A 203 8.49 -3.79 5.24
C ALA A 203 7.07 -4.27 4.92
N GLY A 204 6.06 -3.47 5.25
CA GLY A 204 4.67 -3.79 4.94
C GLY A 204 4.38 -3.85 3.44
N ALA A 205 4.84 -2.86 2.67
CA ALA A 205 4.71 -2.89 1.22
C ALA A 205 5.40 -4.11 0.60
N ALA A 206 6.58 -4.50 1.09
CA ALA A 206 7.28 -5.69 0.64
C ALA A 206 6.51 -6.98 0.97
N ALA A 207 5.90 -7.06 2.15
CA ALA A 207 5.05 -8.18 2.53
C ALA A 207 3.87 -8.32 1.56
N VAL A 208 3.09 -7.25 1.36
CA VAL A 208 1.93 -7.25 0.44
C VAL A 208 2.36 -7.61 -0.99
N LEU A 209 3.38 -6.95 -1.53
CA LEU A 209 3.88 -7.18 -2.89
C LEU A 209 4.33 -8.63 -3.13
N THR A 210 4.79 -9.33 -2.10
CA THR A 210 5.26 -10.73 -2.20
C THR A 210 4.22 -11.75 -1.74
N GLY A 211 2.96 -11.33 -1.53
CA GLY A 211 1.86 -12.21 -1.16
C GLY A 211 1.88 -12.69 0.29
N HIS A 212 2.59 -11.98 1.17
CA HIS A 212 2.56 -12.22 2.61
C HIS A 212 1.53 -11.27 3.24
N THR A 213 0.26 -11.60 3.09
CA THR A 213 -0.89 -10.81 3.54
C THR A 213 -1.67 -11.50 4.65
N GLY A 214 -2.57 -10.81 5.32
CA GLY A 214 -3.32 -11.35 6.45
C GLY A 214 -2.46 -11.62 7.68
N ILE A 215 -1.40 -10.85 7.88
CA ILE A 215 -0.40 -11.05 8.94
C ILE A 215 -0.05 -9.73 9.63
N VAL A 216 0.59 -9.85 10.78
CA VAL A 216 1.25 -8.73 11.46
C VAL A 216 2.76 -8.84 11.28
N VAL A 217 3.38 -7.79 10.77
CA VAL A 217 4.83 -7.61 10.73
C VAL A 217 5.23 -6.81 11.97
N TRP A 218 5.88 -7.45 12.93
CA TRP A 218 6.32 -6.82 14.17
C TRP A 218 7.73 -6.25 14.01
N LEU A 219 7.89 -4.92 14.16
CA LEU A 219 9.08 -4.20 13.77
C LEU A 219 9.70 -3.42 14.94
N ASP A 220 10.16 -4.14 15.97
CA ASP A 220 10.92 -3.51 17.05
C ASP A 220 12.34 -3.13 16.61
N GLU A 221 12.93 -3.93 15.72
CA GLU A 221 14.25 -3.68 15.10
C GLU A 221 14.09 -3.39 13.59
N PHE A 222 14.88 -2.44 13.03
CA PHE A 222 14.74 -2.00 11.63
C PHE A 222 16.00 -1.34 11.04
#